data_1ca801f06eae8859d7286b978865bde5
#
_entry.id   1ca801f06eae8859d7286b978865bde5
#
_cell.length_a   1.000
_cell.length_b   1.000
_cell.length_c   1.000
_cell.angle_alpha   90.00
_cell.angle_beta   90.00
_cell.angle_gamma   90.00
#
_symmetry.space_group_name_H-M   'P 1'
#
loop_
_entity.id
_entity.type
_entity.pdbx_description
1 polymer ?
#
loop_
_entity_poly.entity_id
_entity_poly.type
_entity_poly.pdbx_seq_one_letter_code
_entity_poly.pdbx_strand_id
1 'polypeptide(L)'
;MSTPNCKYALGSVLNHVSLHQTVIGLEAEKQMEMAGEYPDVIIGCFGGGSNFSGISFPFLRHNFEGKTNTRFIAAEPESCPKLTKGVFQYDFGDEAGYTPLIPMLTLGHNFAPANIHAGGLRYHGAGSIVSQLLEDKLMEAVDIQQLDTFKAATMFARAEGIIPAPESSHAIAAAIREAEQAKLEGKERVILFNLSGHGLIDMAAYDQYFSGDLRNYEVTDEEVANNLKDLEKII
;
A
#
# COMPACT_ATOMS: atom_id res chain seq x y z
N MET A 1 -22.41 1.57 -18.72
CA MET A 1 -23.31 0.83 -17.82
C MET A 1 -24.64 0.64 -18.50
N SER A 2 -24.99 -0.60 -18.71
CA SER A 2 -26.24 -0.98 -19.45
C SER A 2 -27.46 -1.11 -18.54
N THR A 3 -27.30 -1.06 -17.21
CA THR A 3 -28.40 -1.25 -16.26
C THR A 3 -28.96 0.11 -15.85
N PRO A 4 -30.21 0.43 -16.18
CA PRO A 4 -30.88 1.66 -15.77
C PRO A 4 -30.85 1.79 -14.24
N ASN A 5 -30.61 3.01 -13.75
CA ASN A 5 -30.56 3.34 -12.31
C ASN A 5 -29.42 2.66 -11.51
N CYS A 6 -28.46 2.01 -12.15
CA CYS A 6 -27.25 1.51 -11.49
C CYS A 6 -26.23 2.65 -11.33
N LYS A 7 -25.60 2.72 -10.16
CA LYS A 7 -24.47 3.61 -9.86
C LYS A 7 -23.24 2.75 -9.58
N TYR A 8 -22.12 3.13 -10.18
CA TYR A 8 -20.83 2.50 -9.93
C TYR A 8 -19.97 3.41 -9.05
N ALA A 9 -19.44 2.87 -7.97
CA ALA A 9 -18.52 3.56 -7.08
C ALA A 9 -17.23 2.77 -7.02
N LEU A 10 -16.17 3.30 -7.64
CA LEU A 10 -14.81 2.80 -7.49
C LEU A 10 -14.21 3.33 -6.19
N GLY A 11 -13.44 2.48 -5.48
CA GLY A 11 -12.84 2.81 -4.18
C GLY A 11 -11.42 3.38 -4.31
N SER A 12 -10.54 2.86 -3.55
CA SER A 12 -9.17 3.23 -3.14
C SER A 12 -8.26 4.05 -4.09
N VAL A 13 -8.49 4.07 -5.39
CA VAL A 13 -7.63 4.73 -6.39
C VAL A 13 -8.04 6.18 -6.67
N LEU A 14 -9.26 6.58 -6.30
CA LEU A 14 -9.80 7.90 -6.59
C LEU A 14 -9.45 8.93 -5.51
N ASN A 15 -9.18 10.16 -5.93
CA ASN A 15 -8.75 11.24 -5.06
C ASN A 15 -9.71 11.53 -3.90
N HIS A 16 -11.03 11.45 -4.11
CA HIS A 16 -12.01 11.69 -3.05
C HIS A 16 -11.91 10.64 -1.94
N VAL A 17 -11.56 9.38 -2.27
CA VAL A 17 -11.37 8.33 -1.26
C VAL A 17 -10.11 8.62 -0.45
N SER A 18 -9.00 8.97 -1.09
CA SER A 18 -7.78 9.39 -0.40
C SER A 18 -8.03 10.56 0.55
N LEU A 19 -8.82 11.55 0.11
CA LEU A 19 -9.19 12.71 0.94
C LEU A 19 -10.02 12.29 2.16
N HIS A 20 -11.04 11.44 1.99
CA HIS A 20 -11.85 10.96 3.13
C HIS A 20 -11.02 10.16 4.14
N GLN A 21 -10.07 9.37 3.67
CA GLN A 21 -9.21 8.57 4.54
C GLN A 21 -8.24 9.40 5.38
N THR A 22 -8.02 10.68 5.05
CA THR A 22 -7.12 11.56 5.83
C THR A 22 -7.60 11.79 7.26
N VAL A 23 -8.84 11.46 7.61
CA VAL A 23 -9.31 11.44 9.00
C VAL A 23 -8.40 10.59 9.90
N ILE A 24 -7.85 9.50 9.38
CA ILE A 24 -6.92 8.62 10.10
C ILE A 24 -5.63 9.36 10.46
N GLY A 25 -5.01 10.04 9.49
CA GLY A 25 -3.80 10.83 9.74
C GLY A 25 -4.03 12.05 10.62
N LEU A 26 -5.19 12.71 10.48
CA LEU A 26 -5.57 13.84 11.35
C LEU A 26 -5.78 13.40 12.82
N GLU A 27 -6.29 12.19 13.04
CA GLU A 27 -6.37 11.63 14.40
C GLU A 27 -4.99 11.17 14.89
N ALA A 28 -4.18 10.57 14.02
CA ALA A 28 -2.83 10.14 14.34
C ALA A 28 -1.92 11.33 14.73
N GLU A 29 -2.04 12.50 14.08
CA GLU A 29 -1.34 13.72 14.51
C GLU A 29 -1.60 14.05 15.97
N LYS A 30 -2.87 14.00 16.41
CA LYS A 30 -3.24 14.27 17.81
C LYS A 30 -2.73 13.18 18.77
N GLN A 31 -2.75 11.93 18.34
CA GLN A 31 -2.24 10.82 19.14
C GLN A 31 -0.73 10.93 19.32
N MET A 32 0.01 11.29 18.27
CA MET A 32 1.45 11.53 18.36
C MET A 32 1.79 12.73 19.27
N GLU A 33 1.02 13.82 19.17
CA GLU A 33 1.13 14.97 20.08
C GLU A 33 0.91 14.56 21.55
N MET A 34 -0.10 13.73 21.82
CA MET A 34 -0.37 13.20 23.17
C MET A 34 0.77 12.29 23.67
N ALA A 35 1.42 11.56 22.77
CA ALA A 35 2.59 10.74 23.10
C ALA A 35 3.87 11.56 23.30
N GLY A 36 3.86 12.84 22.93
CA GLY A 36 5.05 13.70 22.96
C GLY A 36 6.07 13.35 21.89
N GLU A 37 5.64 12.70 20.81
CA GLU A 37 6.49 12.18 19.73
C GLU A 37 6.07 12.74 18.37
N TYR A 38 7.01 12.67 17.41
CA TYR A 38 6.74 12.98 16.02
C TYR A 38 7.39 11.92 15.11
N PRO A 39 6.71 11.40 14.07
CA PRO A 39 7.25 10.30 13.29
C PRO A 39 8.38 10.73 12.35
N ASP A 40 9.51 10.02 12.40
CA ASP A 40 10.58 10.09 11.41
C ASP A 40 10.18 9.37 10.11
N VAL A 41 9.41 8.28 10.27
CA VAL A 41 8.96 7.45 9.14
C VAL A 41 7.50 7.08 9.33
N ILE A 42 6.70 7.22 8.27
CA ILE A 42 5.31 6.78 8.22
C ILE A 42 5.15 5.70 7.16
N ILE A 43 4.50 4.58 7.51
CA ILE A 43 4.36 3.41 6.66
C ILE A 43 2.88 3.02 6.53
N GLY A 44 2.44 2.75 5.31
CA GLY A 44 1.11 2.20 5.03
C GLY A 44 1.18 1.08 4.01
N CYS A 45 0.34 0.04 4.18
CA CYS A 45 0.17 -0.95 3.13
C CYS A 45 -0.55 -0.32 1.92
N PHE A 46 -0.25 -0.82 0.71
CA PHE A 46 -0.64 -0.17 -0.53
C PHE A 46 -1.36 -1.11 -1.50
N GLY A 47 -2.67 -0.88 -1.67
CA GLY A 47 -3.48 -1.39 -2.76
C GLY A 47 -3.64 -0.34 -3.86
N GLY A 48 -4.75 0.40 -3.87
CA GLY A 48 -4.95 1.57 -4.74
C GLY A 48 -4.42 2.88 -4.15
N GLY A 49 -4.12 2.93 -2.85
CA GLY A 49 -3.46 4.07 -2.20
C GLY A 49 -4.21 4.72 -1.05
N SER A 50 -5.50 4.43 -0.84
CA SER A 50 -6.30 5.15 0.17
C SER A 50 -5.79 4.95 1.61
N ASN A 51 -5.38 3.73 1.97
CA ASN A 51 -4.83 3.44 3.30
C ASN A 51 -3.55 4.24 3.57
N PHE A 52 -2.62 4.22 2.62
CA PHE A 52 -1.37 4.98 2.69
C PHE A 52 -1.63 6.50 2.71
N SER A 53 -2.46 7.00 1.80
CA SER A 53 -2.83 8.43 1.73
C SER A 53 -3.47 8.90 3.04
N GLY A 54 -4.34 8.08 3.61
CA GLY A 54 -5.07 8.40 4.82
C GLY A 54 -4.16 8.70 6.01
N ILE A 55 -3.14 7.87 6.23
CA ILE A 55 -2.20 8.09 7.33
C ILE A 55 -1.14 9.14 6.97
N SER A 56 -0.74 9.26 5.69
CA SER A 56 0.44 10.04 5.30
C SER A 56 0.17 11.50 4.98
N PHE A 57 -0.94 11.84 4.30
CA PHE A 57 -1.17 13.19 3.76
C PHE A 57 -1.21 14.30 4.79
N PRO A 58 -1.82 14.14 5.98
CA PRO A 58 -1.77 15.18 7.01
C PRO A 58 -0.34 15.50 7.45
N PHE A 59 0.52 14.50 7.61
CA PHE A 59 1.92 14.70 7.96
C PHE A 59 2.77 15.23 6.79
N LEU A 60 2.49 14.80 5.56
CA LEU A 60 3.15 15.31 4.36
C LEU A 60 2.97 16.82 4.19
N ARG A 61 1.81 17.36 4.60
CA ARG A 61 1.58 18.80 4.67
C ARG A 61 2.66 19.50 5.49
N HIS A 62 3.08 18.94 6.62
CA HIS A 62 4.12 19.54 7.46
C HIS A 62 5.49 19.56 6.77
N ASN A 63 5.81 18.56 5.95
CA ASN A 63 7.00 18.59 5.10
C ASN A 63 6.92 19.71 4.06
N PHE A 64 5.77 19.90 3.40
CA PHE A 64 5.57 21.01 2.45
C PHE A 64 5.65 22.38 3.11
N GLU A 65 5.25 22.49 4.35
CA GLU A 65 5.37 23.72 5.16
C GLU A 65 6.80 23.93 5.68
N GLY A 66 7.73 23.03 5.41
CA GLY A 66 9.11 23.06 5.87
C GLY A 66 9.28 22.86 7.39
N LYS A 67 8.27 22.29 8.05
CA LYS A 67 8.29 22.06 9.51
C LYS A 67 8.97 20.76 9.90
N THR A 68 8.91 19.76 9.02
CA THR A 68 9.40 18.40 9.28
C THR A 68 10.05 17.79 8.04
N ASN A 69 10.72 16.65 8.22
CA ASN A 69 11.33 15.87 7.14
C ASN A 69 11.00 14.38 7.32
N THR A 70 9.74 14.08 7.54
CA THR A 70 9.23 12.71 7.67
C THR A 70 9.37 11.97 6.35
N ARG A 71 9.84 10.73 6.38
CA ARG A 71 9.83 9.80 5.23
C ARG A 71 8.49 9.07 5.17
N PHE A 72 8.02 8.80 3.96
CA PHE A 72 6.76 8.10 3.72
C PHE A 72 7.02 6.87 2.86
N ILE A 73 6.66 5.69 3.36
CA ILE A 73 6.94 4.41 2.71
C ILE A 73 5.61 3.68 2.43
N ALA A 74 5.34 3.43 1.17
CA ALA A 74 4.24 2.59 0.73
C ALA A 74 4.71 1.14 0.58
N ALA A 75 4.08 0.22 1.32
CA ALA A 75 4.40 -1.20 1.28
C ALA A 75 3.38 -1.96 0.44
N GLU A 76 3.79 -2.43 -0.74
CA GLU A 76 2.97 -3.19 -1.67
C GLU A 76 3.36 -4.68 -1.71
N PRO A 77 2.49 -5.60 -2.21
CA PRO A 77 2.88 -6.98 -2.45
C PRO A 77 3.83 -7.10 -3.66
N GLU A 78 4.89 -7.88 -3.54
CA GLU A 78 5.77 -8.22 -4.66
C GLU A 78 5.02 -8.90 -5.82
N SER A 79 3.90 -9.57 -5.52
CA SER A 79 3.02 -10.19 -6.51
C SER A 79 2.11 -9.19 -7.26
N CYS A 80 2.15 -7.90 -6.89
CA CYS A 80 1.39 -6.83 -7.53
C CYS A 80 2.14 -5.49 -7.43
N PRO A 81 3.34 -5.40 -8.08
CA PRO A 81 4.36 -4.37 -7.83
C PRO A 81 4.12 -3.12 -8.68
N LYS A 82 2.94 -2.48 -8.56
CA LYS A 82 2.59 -1.31 -9.38
C LYS A 82 3.39 -0.05 -9.09
N LEU A 83 3.89 0.11 -7.84
CA LEU A 83 4.72 1.26 -7.48
C LEU A 83 6.19 1.03 -7.84
N THR A 84 6.67 -0.23 -7.72
CA THR A 84 8.09 -0.57 -7.91
C THR A 84 8.41 -1.01 -9.34
N LYS A 85 7.44 -1.58 -10.09
CA LYS A 85 7.63 -2.07 -11.47
C LYS A 85 6.62 -1.48 -12.48
N GLY A 86 5.61 -0.75 -12.03
CA GLY A 86 4.61 -0.14 -12.91
C GLY A 86 5.16 1.06 -13.69
N VAL A 87 4.41 1.49 -14.70
CA VAL A 87 4.70 2.70 -15.48
C VAL A 87 3.72 3.80 -15.14
N PHE A 88 4.17 5.07 -15.13
CA PHE A 88 3.29 6.21 -14.92
C PHE A 88 2.63 6.61 -16.24
N GLN A 89 1.34 6.26 -16.39
CA GLN A 89 0.59 6.44 -17.63
C GLN A 89 -0.91 6.58 -17.35
N TYR A 90 -1.67 7.06 -18.33
CA TYR A 90 -3.14 7.02 -18.27
C TYR A 90 -3.64 5.58 -18.41
N ASP A 91 -4.49 5.16 -17.47
CA ASP A 91 -5.13 3.85 -17.50
C ASP A 91 -6.53 3.91 -16.89
N PHE A 92 -7.33 2.87 -17.13
CA PHE A 92 -8.61 2.69 -16.48
C PHE A 92 -8.47 2.22 -15.04
N GLY A 93 -9.35 2.70 -14.17
CA GLY A 93 -9.42 2.24 -12.79
C GLY A 93 -10.02 0.84 -12.64
N ASP A 94 -10.58 0.26 -13.69
CA ASP A 94 -11.20 -1.06 -13.72
C ASP A 94 -10.93 -1.79 -15.05
N GLU A 95 -10.93 -3.12 -15.01
CA GLU A 95 -10.73 -3.98 -16.19
C GLU A 95 -11.79 -3.75 -17.29
N ALA A 96 -13.03 -3.42 -16.90
CA ALA A 96 -14.14 -3.23 -17.84
C ALA A 96 -14.14 -1.86 -18.55
N GLY A 97 -13.22 -0.93 -18.16
CA GLY A 97 -13.14 0.40 -18.74
C GLY A 97 -14.35 1.29 -18.47
N TYR A 98 -15.04 1.07 -17.33
CA TYR A 98 -16.20 1.90 -16.95
C TYR A 98 -15.82 3.18 -16.24
N THR A 99 -14.61 3.26 -15.73
CA THR A 99 -14.06 4.46 -15.10
C THR A 99 -13.42 5.37 -16.13
N PRO A 100 -13.29 6.67 -15.87
CA PRO A 100 -12.48 7.54 -16.70
C PRO A 100 -11.01 7.11 -16.66
N LEU A 101 -10.27 7.41 -17.72
CA LEU A 101 -8.82 7.34 -17.75
C LEU A 101 -8.25 8.34 -16.75
N ILE A 102 -7.38 7.87 -15.86
CA ILE A 102 -6.66 8.69 -14.91
C ILE A 102 -5.15 8.41 -14.99
N PRO A 103 -4.29 9.41 -14.75
CA PRO A 103 -2.85 9.17 -14.67
C PRO A 103 -2.56 8.36 -13.41
N MET A 104 -1.82 7.26 -13.57
CA MET A 104 -1.46 6.37 -12.46
C MET A 104 -0.17 5.60 -12.75
N LEU A 105 0.51 5.16 -11.71
CA LEU A 105 1.44 4.05 -11.83
C LEU A 105 0.61 2.77 -11.99
N THR A 106 0.82 2.04 -13.07
CA THR A 106 0.00 0.90 -13.42
C THR A 106 0.81 -0.27 -13.98
N LEU A 107 0.27 -1.47 -13.76
CA LEU A 107 0.70 -2.72 -14.40
C LEU A 107 -0.16 -3.06 -15.64
N GLY A 108 -1.12 -2.17 -15.99
CA GLY A 108 -2.14 -2.39 -17.01
C GLY A 108 -3.45 -2.91 -16.40
N HIS A 109 -4.60 -2.33 -16.83
CA HIS A 109 -5.94 -2.69 -16.28
C HIS A 109 -6.34 -4.15 -16.51
N ASN A 110 -5.69 -4.86 -17.43
CA ASN A 110 -5.87 -6.31 -17.66
C ASN A 110 -4.94 -7.19 -16.80
N PHE A 111 -4.06 -6.58 -15.98
CA PHE A 111 -3.18 -7.33 -15.10
C PHE A 111 -3.96 -8.14 -14.08
N ALA A 112 -3.74 -9.45 -14.05
CA ALA A 112 -4.36 -10.38 -13.13
C ALA A 112 -3.38 -10.76 -11.99
N PRO A 113 -3.49 -10.12 -10.80
CA PRO A 113 -2.60 -10.41 -9.68
C PRO A 113 -2.71 -11.87 -9.22
N ALA A 114 -1.58 -12.46 -8.82
CA ALA A 114 -1.55 -13.78 -8.21
C ALA A 114 -2.47 -13.88 -6.99
N ASN A 115 -2.95 -15.09 -6.71
CA ASN A 115 -3.89 -15.32 -5.61
C ASN A 115 -3.16 -15.39 -4.27
N ILE A 116 -2.76 -14.24 -3.74
CA ILE A 116 -2.17 -14.08 -2.41
C ILE A 116 -3.24 -13.77 -1.36
N HIS A 117 -2.94 -14.05 -0.09
CA HIS A 117 -3.78 -13.70 1.06
C HIS A 117 -3.57 -12.23 1.48
N ALA A 118 -3.88 -11.32 0.61
CA ALA A 118 -3.95 -9.88 0.84
C ALA A 118 -4.85 -9.29 -0.26
N GLY A 119 -6.11 -9.73 -0.29
CA GLY A 119 -7.06 -9.40 -1.35
C GLY A 119 -7.22 -7.92 -1.60
N GLY A 120 -7.20 -7.11 -0.54
CA GLY A 120 -7.30 -5.64 -0.61
C GLY A 120 -6.12 -4.96 -1.28
N LEU A 121 -4.98 -5.63 -1.45
CA LEU A 121 -3.79 -5.07 -2.11
C LEU A 121 -3.61 -5.54 -3.57
N ARG A 122 -4.46 -6.46 -4.04
CA ARG A 122 -4.43 -7.04 -5.38
C ARG A 122 -5.10 -6.11 -6.40
N TYR A 123 -4.44 -5.01 -6.72
CA TYR A 123 -4.95 -3.99 -7.61
C TYR A 123 -3.84 -3.48 -8.55
N HIS A 124 -4.13 -3.35 -9.84
CA HIS A 124 -3.17 -3.07 -10.90
C HIS A 124 -2.57 -1.66 -10.89
N GLY A 125 -3.24 -0.69 -10.26
CA GLY A 125 -2.88 0.71 -10.37
C GLY A 125 -2.78 1.44 -9.03
N ALA A 126 -2.18 2.61 -9.04
CA ALA A 126 -2.04 3.51 -7.91
C ALA A 126 -2.79 4.82 -8.15
N GLY A 127 -3.39 5.37 -7.11
CA GLY A 127 -4.10 6.66 -7.20
C GLY A 127 -3.22 7.77 -7.75
N SER A 128 -3.79 8.67 -8.54
CA SER A 128 -3.06 9.70 -9.28
C SER A 128 -2.16 10.57 -8.40
N ILE A 129 -2.66 10.99 -7.23
CA ILE A 129 -1.87 11.84 -6.31
C ILE A 129 -0.65 11.06 -5.79
N VAL A 130 -0.84 9.81 -5.37
CA VAL A 130 0.26 8.98 -4.85
C VAL A 130 1.27 8.67 -5.95
N SER A 131 0.81 8.37 -7.17
CA SER A 131 1.68 8.16 -8.32
C SER A 131 2.57 9.38 -8.58
N GLN A 132 1.99 10.59 -8.55
CA GLN A 132 2.76 11.83 -8.72
C GLN A 132 3.75 12.05 -7.57
N LEU A 133 3.35 11.78 -6.32
CA LEU A 133 4.26 11.93 -5.16
C LEU A 133 5.47 10.99 -5.25
N LEU A 134 5.30 9.79 -5.79
CA LEU A 134 6.41 8.87 -6.00
C LEU A 134 7.34 9.34 -7.13
N GLU A 135 6.79 9.81 -8.26
CA GLU A 135 7.56 10.42 -9.36
C GLU A 135 8.37 11.63 -8.89
N ASP A 136 7.77 12.47 -8.04
CA ASP A 136 8.41 13.66 -7.44
C ASP A 136 9.40 13.30 -6.31
N LYS A 137 9.56 12.00 -5.99
CA LYS A 137 10.43 11.50 -4.91
C LYS A 137 10.09 12.06 -3.52
N LEU A 138 8.82 12.34 -3.29
CA LEU A 138 8.28 12.79 -2.01
C LEU A 138 7.81 11.63 -1.13
N MET A 139 7.83 10.42 -1.66
CA MET A 139 7.59 9.16 -0.96
C MET A 139 8.48 8.05 -1.55
N GLU A 140 8.52 6.94 -0.85
CA GLU A 140 9.23 5.73 -1.22
C GLU A 140 8.23 4.56 -1.37
N ALA A 141 8.59 3.56 -2.16
CA ALA A 141 7.84 2.32 -2.27
C ALA A 141 8.74 1.12 -2.01
N VAL A 142 8.17 0.12 -1.34
CA VAL A 142 8.83 -1.17 -1.11
C VAL A 142 7.86 -2.30 -1.40
N ASP A 143 8.33 -3.35 -2.03
CA ASP A 143 7.60 -4.58 -2.20
C ASP A 143 7.92 -5.59 -1.10
N ILE A 144 6.93 -6.38 -0.73
CA ILE A 144 7.03 -7.35 0.37
C ILE A 144 6.53 -8.70 -0.14
N GLN A 145 7.34 -9.73 0.08
CA GLN A 145 6.99 -11.11 -0.22
C GLN A 145 5.94 -11.64 0.76
N GLN A 146 5.04 -12.51 0.29
CA GLN A 146 3.97 -13.06 1.12
C GLN A 146 4.50 -13.79 2.37
N LEU A 147 5.57 -14.58 2.25
CA LEU A 147 6.14 -15.28 3.39
C LEU A 147 6.74 -14.33 4.44
N ASP A 148 7.37 -13.23 4.00
CA ASP A 148 7.88 -12.20 4.90
C ASP A 148 6.74 -11.47 5.60
N THR A 149 5.64 -11.23 4.90
CA THR A 149 4.42 -10.64 5.45
C THR A 149 3.87 -11.48 6.61
N PHE A 150 3.69 -12.80 6.41
CA PHE A 150 3.19 -13.71 7.47
C PHE A 150 4.19 -13.92 8.60
N LYS A 151 5.50 -13.90 8.29
CA LYS A 151 6.56 -13.93 9.32
C LYS A 151 6.45 -12.69 10.23
N ALA A 152 6.34 -11.51 9.64
CA ALA A 152 6.17 -10.25 10.38
C ALA A 152 4.86 -10.24 11.18
N ALA A 153 3.75 -10.69 10.57
CA ALA A 153 2.45 -10.82 11.22
C ALA A 153 2.50 -11.71 12.47
N THR A 154 3.15 -12.86 12.35
CA THR A 154 3.30 -13.81 13.48
C THR A 154 4.15 -13.22 14.60
N MET A 155 5.24 -12.53 14.25
CA MET A 155 6.11 -11.87 15.23
C MET A 155 5.33 -10.76 15.96
N PHE A 156 4.60 -9.93 15.22
CA PHE A 156 3.77 -8.87 15.78
C PHE A 156 2.67 -9.42 16.69
N ALA A 157 1.96 -10.48 16.27
CA ALA A 157 0.92 -11.10 17.09
C ALA A 157 1.46 -11.65 18.42
N ARG A 158 2.67 -12.19 18.44
CA ARG A 158 3.32 -12.68 19.65
C ARG A 158 3.79 -11.55 20.57
N ALA A 159 4.23 -10.42 20.01
CA ALA A 159 4.71 -9.29 20.78
C ALA A 159 3.56 -8.43 21.34
N GLU A 160 2.56 -8.15 20.51
CA GLU A 160 1.51 -7.16 20.80
C GLU A 160 0.16 -7.78 21.16
N GLY A 161 -0.02 -9.10 20.99
CA GLY A 161 -1.28 -9.78 21.26
C GLY A 161 -2.39 -9.48 20.24
N ILE A 162 -2.06 -8.90 19.09
CA ILE A 162 -2.97 -8.54 18.01
C ILE A 162 -2.61 -9.34 16.77
N ILE A 163 -3.58 -10.09 16.22
CA ILE A 163 -3.42 -10.79 14.94
C ILE A 163 -3.76 -9.80 13.82
N PRO A 164 -2.78 -9.34 13.04
CA PRO A 164 -3.03 -8.37 11.98
C PRO A 164 -3.63 -9.00 10.73
N ALA A 165 -4.37 -8.22 9.93
CA ALA A 165 -4.75 -8.64 8.60
C ALA A 165 -3.50 -8.82 7.71
N PRO A 166 -3.52 -9.75 6.74
CA PRO A 166 -2.41 -9.91 5.80
C PRO A 166 -2.02 -8.63 5.06
N GLU A 167 -2.99 -7.77 4.77
CA GLU A 167 -2.76 -6.44 4.19
C GLU A 167 -1.89 -5.57 5.10
N SER A 168 -2.32 -5.38 6.35
CA SER A 168 -1.61 -4.56 7.34
C SER A 168 -0.21 -5.10 7.64
N SER A 169 -0.04 -6.40 7.48
CA SER A 169 1.23 -7.10 7.75
C SER A 169 2.34 -6.71 6.77
N HIS A 170 2.00 -6.16 5.58
CA HIS A 170 2.98 -5.55 4.69
C HIS A 170 3.60 -4.30 5.33
N ALA A 171 2.79 -3.45 5.96
CA ALA A 171 3.30 -2.30 6.69
C ALA A 171 4.12 -2.70 7.92
N ILE A 172 3.72 -3.76 8.64
CA ILE A 172 4.49 -4.30 9.77
C ILE A 172 5.86 -4.82 9.29
N ALA A 173 5.92 -5.56 8.18
CA ALA A 173 7.17 -6.06 7.63
C ALA A 173 8.13 -4.91 7.25
N ALA A 174 7.61 -3.86 6.62
CA ALA A 174 8.38 -2.66 6.31
C ALA A 174 8.84 -1.93 7.59
N ALA A 175 7.98 -1.83 8.62
CA ALA A 175 8.34 -1.21 9.90
C ALA A 175 9.47 -1.98 10.61
N ILE A 176 9.45 -3.30 10.56
CA ILE A 176 10.53 -4.14 11.12
C ILE A 176 11.84 -3.89 10.36
N ARG A 177 11.80 -3.83 9.01
CA ARG A 177 12.99 -3.50 8.19
C ARG A 177 13.57 -2.13 8.56
N GLU A 178 12.72 -1.11 8.75
CA GLU A 178 13.14 0.23 9.18
C GLU A 178 13.72 0.24 10.60
N ALA A 179 13.16 -0.52 11.54
CA ALA A 179 13.67 -0.64 12.89
C ALA A 179 15.04 -1.37 12.94
N GLU A 180 15.18 -2.43 12.14
CA GLU A 180 16.46 -3.14 11.98
C GLU A 180 17.52 -2.22 11.38
N GLN A 181 17.19 -1.41 10.38
CA GLN A 181 18.08 -0.44 9.78
C GLN A 181 18.49 0.64 10.78
N ALA A 182 17.55 1.19 11.55
CA ALA A 182 17.84 2.17 12.61
C ALA A 182 18.82 1.61 13.65
N LYS A 183 18.63 0.34 14.04
CA LYS A 183 19.54 -0.37 14.94
C LYS A 183 20.95 -0.51 14.35
N LEU A 184 21.08 -0.85 13.06
CA LEU A 184 22.38 -0.94 12.37
C LEU A 184 23.08 0.42 12.29
N GLU A 185 22.31 1.49 12.11
CA GLU A 185 22.81 2.87 12.08
C GLU A 185 23.13 3.43 13.47
N GLY A 186 22.70 2.75 14.54
CA GLY A 186 22.82 3.24 15.91
C GLY A 186 22.01 4.51 16.19
N LYS A 187 20.86 4.67 15.49
CA LYS A 187 19.98 5.84 15.62
C LYS A 187 18.63 5.44 16.21
N GLU A 188 18.10 6.27 17.06
CA GLU A 188 16.70 6.21 17.45
C GLU A 188 15.83 6.66 16.26
N ARG A 189 14.66 6.04 16.10
CA ARG A 189 13.72 6.37 15.03
C ARG A 189 12.29 6.11 15.49
N VAL A 190 11.43 7.11 15.38
CA VAL A 190 9.99 6.98 15.61
C VAL A 190 9.34 6.53 14.32
N ILE A 191 8.81 5.30 14.30
CA ILE A 191 8.18 4.66 13.15
C ILE A 191 6.68 4.57 13.41
N LEU A 192 5.87 5.28 12.64
CA LEU A 192 4.42 5.20 12.65
C LEU A 192 3.96 4.33 11.49
N PHE A 193 3.23 3.25 11.74
CA PHE A 193 2.61 2.47 10.69
C PHE A 193 1.11 2.30 10.90
N ASN A 194 0.35 2.13 9.82
CA ASN A 194 -1.09 1.97 9.89
C ASN A 194 -1.47 0.49 10.05
N LEU A 195 -1.98 0.11 11.25
CA LEU A 195 -2.59 -1.20 11.50
C LEU A 195 -4.06 -1.14 11.09
N SER A 196 -4.34 -1.28 9.81
CA SER A 196 -5.64 -1.00 9.17
C SER A 196 -6.64 -2.14 9.22
N GLY A 197 -6.26 -3.32 9.72
CA GLY A 197 -7.16 -4.46 9.85
C GLY A 197 -6.64 -5.56 10.76
N HIS A 198 -7.59 -6.35 11.30
CA HIS A 198 -7.30 -7.56 12.07
C HIS A 198 -7.41 -8.82 11.22
N GLY A 199 -6.67 -9.88 11.57
CA GLY A 199 -6.61 -11.14 10.84
C GLY A 199 -7.55 -12.24 11.38
N LEU A 200 -8.56 -11.92 12.21
CA LEU A 200 -9.44 -12.93 12.81
C LEU A 200 -10.26 -13.69 11.77
N ILE A 201 -10.51 -13.10 10.63
CA ILE A 201 -11.19 -13.75 9.49
C ILE A 201 -10.22 -14.43 8.52
N ASP A 202 -8.91 -14.26 8.72
CA ASP A 202 -7.84 -14.76 7.84
C ASP A 202 -7.10 -15.96 8.45
N MET A 203 -7.64 -16.57 9.51
CA MET A 203 -6.98 -17.67 10.25
C MET A 203 -6.61 -18.84 9.35
N ALA A 204 -7.40 -19.14 8.32
CA ALA A 204 -7.07 -20.17 7.34
C ALA A 204 -5.77 -19.87 6.57
N ALA A 205 -5.46 -18.60 6.30
CA ALA A 205 -4.20 -18.21 5.69
C ALA A 205 -3.01 -18.39 6.64
N TYR A 206 -3.21 -18.10 7.93
CA TYR A 206 -2.21 -18.36 8.95
C TYR A 206 -1.94 -19.86 9.11
N ASP A 207 -2.98 -20.71 9.07
CA ASP A 207 -2.83 -22.17 9.09
C ASP A 207 -1.99 -22.66 7.90
N GLN A 208 -2.26 -22.16 6.69
CA GLN A 208 -1.46 -22.47 5.51
C GLN A 208 0.01 -22.00 5.66
N TYR A 209 0.23 -20.84 6.27
CA TYR A 209 1.59 -20.37 6.55
C TYR A 209 2.32 -21.34 7.50
N PHE A 210 1.70 -21.75 8.61
CA PHE A 210 2.31 -22.66 9.58
C PHE A 210 2.49 -24.09 9.03
N SER A 211 1.63 -24.50 8.11
CA SER A 211 1.75 -25.80 7.42
C SER A 211 2.80 -25.79 6.31
N GLY A 212 3.34 -24.62 5.94
CA GLY A 212 4.31 -24.49 4.85
C GLY A 212 3.68 -24.55 3.44
N ASP A 213 2.37 -24.33 3.34
CA ASP A 213 1.62 -24.40 2.07
C ASP A 213 1.60 -23.06 1.32
N LEU A 214 1.97 -21.94 1.99
CA LEU A 214 2.07 -20.65 1.34
C LEU A 214 3.35 -20.52 0.49
N ARG A 215 3.24 -19.75 -0.58
CA ARG A 215 4.33 -19.48 -1.53
C ARG A 215 4.47 -18.00 -1.80
N ASN A 216 5.69 -17.59 -2.15
CA ASN A 216 5.93 -16.29 -2.76
C ASN A 216 5.51 -16.32 -4.23
N TYR A 217 5.10 -15.17 -4.74
CA TYR A 217 4.77 -14.96 -6.15
C TYR A 217 5.50 -13.70 -6.59
N GLU A 218 6.39 -13.86 -7.54
CA GLU A 218 7.10 -12.77 -8.17
C GLU A 218 6.47 -12.47 -9.54
N VAL A 219 6.36 -11.20 -9.88
CA VAL A 219 5.95 -10.76 -11.22
C VAL A 219 7.20 -10.43 -12.02
N THR A 220 7.36 -11.10 -13.15
CA THR A 220 8.52 -10.89 -14.04
C THR A 220 8.36 -9.60 -14.85
N ASP A 221 9.47 -9.01 -15.26
CA ASP A 221 9.45 -7.82 -16.12
C ASP A 221 8.79 -8.11 -17.47
N GLU A 222 8.86 -9.37 -17.95
CA GLU A 222 8.18 -9.81 -19.17
C GLU A 222 6.65 -9.81 -19.00
N GLU A 223 6.14 -10.28 -17.86
CA GLU A 223 4.71 -10.24 -17.55
C GLU A 223 4.22 -8.79 -17.48
N VAL A 224 4.95 -7.90 -16.81
CA VAL A 224 4.64 -6.47 -16.77
C VAL A 224 4.59 -5.90 -18.19
N ALA A 225 5.65 -6.10 -19.00
CA ALA A 225 5.72 -5.60 -20.36
C ALA A 225 4.58 -6.11 -21.25
N ASN A 226 4.16 -7.37 -21.07
CA ASN A 226 3.06 -7.95 -21.84
C ASN A 226 1.70 -7.30 -21.48
N ASN A 227 1.45 -7.04 -20.21
CA ASN A 227 0.20 -6.38 -19.77
C ASN A 227 0.13 -4.91 -20.20
N LEU A 228 1.27 -4.23 -20.29
CA LEU A 228 1.34 -2.83 -20.71
C LEU A 228 1.10 -2.60 -22.21
N LYS A 229 1.25 -3.63 -23.06
CA LYS A 229 0.98 -3.52 -24.51
C LYS A 229 -0.43 -3.04 -24.86
N ASP A 230 -1.40 -3.31 -24.01
CA ASP A 230 -2.79 -2.88 -24.26
C ASP A 230 -2.98 -1.39 -23.98
N LEU A 231 -2.13 -0.77 -23.16
CA LEU A 231 -2.17 0.68 -22.89
C LEU A 231 -1.76 1.51 -24.11
N GLU A 232 -0.87 0.99 -24.96
CA GLU A 232 -0.46 1.66 -26.20
C GLU A 232 -1.62 1.91 -27.18
N LYS A 233 -2.74 1.18 -27.02
CA LYS A 233 -3.94 1.31 -27.85
C LYS A 233 -4.94 2.34 -27.33
N ILE A 234 -4.72 2.88 -26.12
CA ILE A 234 -5.62 3.81 -25.46
C ILE A 234 -5.25 5.27 -25.74
N ILE A 235 -4.01 5.51 -26.13
CA ILE A 235 -3.44 6.79 -26.50
C ILE A 235 -3.34 6.89 -28.03
#